data_e5718181709a1fda60c3bc2a2b224494
#
_entry.id   e5718181709a1fda60c3bc2a2b224494
#
_cell.length_a   1.000
_cell.length_b   1.000
_cell.length_c   1.000
_cell.angle_alpha   90.00
_cell.angle_beta   90.00
_cell.angle_gamma   90.00
#
_symmetry.space_group_name_H-M   'P 1'
#
loop_
_entity.id
_entity.type
_entity.pdbx_description
1 polymer ?
#
loop_
_entity_poly.entity_id
_entity_poly.type
_entity_poly.pdbx_seq_one_letter_code
_entity_poly.pdbx_strand_id
1 'polypeptide(L)'
;MAETSNDPRVGKGTVFVRTEICKGCSYCIDFCPTDCLTFSKEFNPKGYHFPVLSAPTACTGCDLCGLYCPDFAIYGERWKDIDERSARGPARIALSTLEPTEPTAKSDATASDSADPAGVLTGIHFIDGDHAACEGAIAAGCRFAAGYPITPSTEIVERFASRIPTVGGVFIQMEDELASSIAVQGAVWGGKKTLSVTSGPGFSLMMEHVGLAVMTETPGVWVDVQRGGPSTGLPTLPAQSDMMQARWGSHGDYEIIALVPNSPQECFDLMIKAFNLSEMYRSPVMFMMDEVVGHMVERVEVPTADKIAIVPRKFTSKSKQAYRPYGTTPDDLVPEMTKAGEGYRIHVTGLTHDERGYPSMNAPTQDKLVKRLINKIRNNADKLVDLCEDSVADADIVVVSYGITSRIAQTAVEDARQRGLKVGHLRMRIVWPFPAARIRELARTVKTFIMPELNMGQMVHELERTVAGTAKVISIPHAGGSVHEPEAILKTIVEAAS
;
A
#
# COMPACT_ATOMS: atom_id res chain seq x y z
N MET A 1 -22.98 -6.84 -62.11
CA MET A 1 -23.27 -6.20 -60.82
C MET A 1 -22.55 -7.03 -59.79
N ALA A 2 -21.40 -6.61 -59.32
CA ALA A 2 -20.64 -7.27 -58.29
C ALA A 2 -21.11 -6.66 -56.96
N GLU A 3 -21.73 -7.49 -56.11
CA GLU A 3 -22.02 -7.13 -54.72
C GLU A 3 -20.71 -6.99 -53.99
N THR A 4 -20.36 -5.77 -53.63
CA THR A 4 -19.28 -5.50 -52.69
C THR A 4 -19.81 -5.88 -51.29
N SER A 5 -19.42 -7.03 -50.79
CA SER A 5 -19.61 -7.39 -49.39
C SER A 5 -18.80 -6.42 -48.53
N ASN A 6 -19.49 -5.48 -47.88
CA ASN A 6 -18.93 -4.66 -46.83
C ASN A 6 -18.79 -5.53 -45.57
N ASP A 7 -17.90 -6.52 -45.58
CA ASP A 7 -17.49 -7.18 -44.37
C ASP A 7 -16.37 -6.33 -43.74
N PRO A 8 -16.60 -5.66 -42.59
CA PRO A 8 -15.59 -4.81 -41.97
C PRO A 8 -14.43 -5.61 -41.32
N ARG A 9 -14.45 -6.93 -41.43
CA ARG A 9 -13.48 -7.84 -40.80
C ARG A 9 -12.32 -8.16 -41.71
N VAL A 10 -11.43 -7.17 -41.84
CA VAL A 10 -10.19 -7.36 -42.60
C VAL A 10 -9.05 -7.60 -41.62
N GLY A 11 -8.18 -8.62 -41.86
CA GLY A 11 -7.09 -8.98 -40.97
C GLY A 11 -7.50 -9.96 -39.85
N LYS A 12 -6.64 -10.13 -38.83
CA LYS A 12 -6.85 -11.05 -37.69
C LYS A 12 -7.51 -10.40 -36.49
N GLY A 13 -7.54 -9.07 -36.43
CA GLY A 13 -8.09 -8.30 -35.33
C GLY A 13 -8.35 -6.84 -35.72
N THR A 14 -8.74 -6.06 -34.72
CA THR A 14 -9.03 -4.62 -34.87
C THR A 14 -8.59 -3.86 -33.63
N VAL A 15 -8.73 -2.53 -33.66
CA VAL A 15 -8.51 -1.66 -32.53
C VAL A 15 -9.75 -0.82 -32.23
N PHE A 16 -9.97 -0.55 -30.97
CA PHE A 16 -11.01 0.37 -30.49
C PHE A 16 -10.31 1.58 -29.86
N VAL A 17 -10.71 2.78 -30.28
CA VAL A 17 -10.09 4.03 -29.83
C VAL A 17 -11.13 4.92 -29.16
N ARG A 18 -10.85 5.29 -27.93
CA ARG A 18 -11.62 6.29 -27.16
C ARG A 18 -10.97 7.65 -27.41
N THR A 19 -11.40 8.29 -28.50
CA THR A 19 -10.77 9.52 -29.00
C THR A 19 -10.82 10.67 -27.98
N GLU A 20 -11.89 10.73 -27.17
CA GLU A 20 -12.15 11.80 -26.21
C GLU A 20 -11.13 11.85 -25.04
N ILE A 21 -10.46 10.74 -24.73
CA ILE A 21 -9.46 10.69 -23.65
C ILE A 21 -8.02 10.65 -24.17
N CYS A 22 -7.81 10.36 -25.44
CA CYS A 22 -6.49 10.25 -26.06
C CYS A 22 -5.68 11.56 -25.95
N LYS A 23 -4.40 11.47 -25.59
CA LYS A 23 -3.45 12.58 -25.49
C LYS A 23 -2.47 12.67 -26.67
N GLY A 24 -2.58 11.80 -27.66
CA GLY A 24 -1.73 11.83 -28.85
C GLY A 24 -0.24 11.53 -28.59
N CYS A 25 0.08 10.72 -27.59
CA CYS A 25 1.45 10.46 -27.14
C CYS A 25 2.30 9.57 -28.07
N SER A 26 1.75 9.04 -29.16
CA SER A 26 2.36 8.16 -30.17
C SER A 26 2.65 6.71 -29.74
N TYR A 27 2.74 6.35 -28.48
CA TYR A 27 3.20 5.04 -28.04
C TYR A 27 2.50 3.86 -28.69
N CYS A 28 1.19 3.92 -28.87
CA CYS A 28 0.44 2.87 -29.57
C CYS A 28 0.84 2.70 -31.04
N ILE A 29 1.35 3.75 -31.67
CA ILE A 29 1.85 3.75 -33.05
C ILE A 29 3.28 3.21 -33.05
N ASP A 30 4.16 3.77 -32.22
CA ASP A 30 5.59 3.45 -32.17
C ASP A 30 5.85 2.00 -31.75
N PHE A 31 5.01 1.45 -30.86
CA PHE A 31 5.12 0.06 -30.39
C PHE A 31 4.22 -0.93 -31.14
N CYS A 32 3.56 -0.52 -32.24
CA CYS A 32 2.78 -1.43 -33.05
C CYS A 32 3.69 -2.39 -33.85
N PRO A 33 3.70 -3.70 -33.60
CA PRO A 33 4.64 -4.62 -34.23
C PRO A 33 4.38 -4.86 -35.71
N THR A 34 3.26 -4.35 -36.25
CA THR A 34 2.85 -4.52 -37.63
C THR A 34 2.64 -3.17 -38.33
N ASP A 35 3.04 -2.06 -37.71
CA ASP A 35 2.93 -0.70 -38.26
C ASP A 35 1.57 -0.35 -38.85
N CYS A 36 0.49 -0.89 -38.25
CA CYS A 36 -0.86 -0.75 -38.79
C CYS A 36 -1.60 0.49 -38.28
N LEU A 37 -1.00 1.31 -37.40
CA LEU A 37 -1.58 2.51 -36.85
C LEU A 37 -0.88 3.78 -37.35
N THR A 38 -1.65 4.85 -37.56
CA THR A 38 -1.14 6.19 -37.83
C THR A 38 -1.97 7.23 -37.08
N PHE A 39 -1.50 8.49 -37.02
CA PHE A 39 -2.34 9.57 -36.52
C PHE A 39 -3.47 9.94 -37.47
N SER A 40 -4.64 10.26 -36.90
CA SER A 40 -5.74 10.85 -37.62
C SER A 40 -5.35 12.23 -38.17
N LYS A 41 -6.05 12.67 -39.22
CA LYS A 41 -5.96 14.06 -39.69
C LYS A 41 -6.84 15.02 -38.89
N GLU A 42 -7.74 14.47 -38.07
CA GLU A 42 -8.69 15.20 -37.25
C GLU A 42 -8.14 15.35 -35.81
N PHE A 43 -8.62 16.36 -35.13
CA PHE A 43 -8.32 16.59 -33.70
C PHE A 43 -9.48 16.10 -32.83
N ASN A 44 -9.16 15.55 -31.70
CA ASN A 44 -10.14 15.23 -30.66
C ASN A 44 -10.57 16.51 -29.89
N PRO A 45 -11.57 16.44 -28.98
CA PRO A 45 -12.01 17.59 -28.20
C PRO A 45 -10.92 18.27 -27.35
N LYS A 46 -9.82 17.56 -27.06
CA LYS A 46 -8.66 18.09 -26.33
C LYS A 46 -7.60 18.72 -27.23
N GLY A 47 -7.78 18.70 -28.57
CA GLY A 47 -6.84 19.27 -29.53
C GLY A 47 -5.68 18.34 -29.90
N TYR A 48 -5.79 17.04 -29.67
CA TYR A 48 -4.76 16.07 -30.06
C TYR A 48 -5.18 15.23 -31.26
N HIS A 49 -4.23 14.88 -32.12
CA HIS A 49 -4.41 13.81 -33.08
C HIS A 49 -4.48 12.46 -32.38
N PHE A 50 -5.41 11.63 -32.73
CA PHE A 50 -5.61 10.30 -32.14
C PHE A 50 -5.23 9.19 -33.15
N PRO A 51 -4.87 7.97 -32.67
CA PRO A 51 -4.50 6.88 -33.56
C PRO A 51 -5.69 6.36 -34.35
N VAL A 52 -5.42 6.00 -35.62
CA VAL A 52 -6.38 5.33 -36.51
C VAL A 52 -5.74 4.11 -37.16
N LEU A 53 -6.54 3.10 -37.43
CA LEU A 53 -6.09 1.87 -38.09
C LEU A 53 -5.95 2.14 -39.60
N SER A 54 -4.73 2.41 -40.05
CA SER A 54 -4.41 2.74 -41.43
C SER A 54 -4.19 1.52 -42.33
N ALA A 55 -3.74 0.40 -41.74
CA ALA A 55 -3.55 -0.86 -42.43
C ALA A 55 -4.31 -2.01 -41.74
N PRO A 56 -5.65 -2.10 -41.91
CA PRO A 56 -6.48 -3.08 -41.18
C PRO A 56 -6.08 -4.54 -41.42
N THR A 57 -5.58 -4.87 -42.60
CA THR A 57 -5.12 -6.23 -42.97
C THR A 57 -3.92 -6.68 -42.14
N ALA A 58 -3.10 -5.75 -41.63
CA ALA A 58 -1.91 -6.02 -40.87
C ALA A 58 -2.18 -6.19 -39.35
N CYS A 59 -3.33 -5.70 -38.87
CA CYS A 59 -3.66 -5.78 -37.45
C CYS A 59 -3.87 -7.23 -37.00
N THR A 60 -3.14 -7.62 -35.97
CA THR A 60 -3.23 -8.97 -35.37
C THR A 60 -4.15 -9.04 -34.16
N GLY A 61 -4.62 -7.90 -33.63
CA GLY A 61 -5.38 -7.80 -32.39
C GLY A 61 -4.57 -8.26 -31.14
N CYS A 62 -3.26 -8.00 -31.14
CA CYS A 62 -2.35 -8.45 -30.06
C CYS A 62 -2.45 -7.60 -28.78
N ASP A 63 -3.13 -6.48 -28.83
CA ASP A 63 -3.32 -5.50 -27.76
C ASP A 63 -2.07 -4.80 -27.21
N LEU A 64 -0.93 -4.89 -27.87
CA LEU A 64 0.25 -4.12 -27.47
C LEU A 64 -0.02 -2.59 -27.48
N CYS A 65 -0.86 -2.11 -28.40
CA CYS A 65 -1.29 -0.71 -28.42
C CYS A 65 -2.06 -0.30 -27.15
N GLY A 66 -2.86 -1.20 -26.57
CA GLY A 66 -3.56 -0.98 -25.31
C GLY A 66 -2.62 -1.05 -24.13
N LEU A 67 -1.71 -2.02 -24.16
CA LEU A 67 -0.73 -2.25 -23.08
C LEU A 67 0.22 -1.04 -22.89
N TYR A 68 0.61 -0.39 -23.98
CA TYR A 68 1.48 0.81 -23.94
C TYR A 68 0.70 2.14 -23.86
N CYS A 69 -0.62 2.13 -23.84
CA CYS A 69 -1.40 3.35 -23.79
C CYS A 69 -1.55 3.84 -22.32
N PRO A 70 -0.91 4.95 -21.94
CA PRO A 70 -0.97 5.44 -20.57
C PRO A 70 -2.37 5.95 -20.16
N ASP A 71 -3.23 6.26 -21.13
CA ASP A 71 -4.59 6.73 -20.88
C ASP A 71 -5.66 5.67 -21.13
N PHE A 72 -5.27 4.42 -21.48
CA PHE A 72 -6.20 3.35 -21.91
C PHE A 72 -7.19 3.81 -22.99
N ALA A 73 -6.72 4.70 -23.86
CA ALA A 73 -7.50 5.30 -24.93
C ALA A 73 -7.64 4.41 -26.17
N ILE A 74 -6.87 3.33 -26.25
CA ILE A 74 -6.89 2.37 -27.35
C ILE A 74 -6.69 0.97 -26.79
N TYR A 75 -7.32 -0.02 -27.41
CA TYR A 75 -7.05 -1.43 -27.18
C TYR A 75 -7.29 -2.25 -28.44
N GLY A 76 -6.57 -3.35 -28.58
CA GLY A 76 -6.67 -4.27 -29.72
C GLY A 76 -7.41 -5.55 -29.36
N GLU A 77 -8.21 -6.10 -30.26
CA GLU A 77 -8.86 -7.38 -30.08
C GLU A 77 -8.81 -8.25 -31.34
N ARG A 78 -8.68 -9.56 -31.17
CA ARG A 78 -8.82 -10.50 -32.26
C ARG A 78 -10.28 -10.74 -32.57
N TRP A 79 -10.61 -10.86 -33.86
CA TRP A 79 -11.98 -11.14 -34.29
C TRP A 79 -12.55 -12.40 -33.65
N LYS A 80 -11.70 -13.45 -33.47
CA LYS A 80 -12.07 -14.69 -32.79
C LYS A 80 -12.57 -14.43 -31.36
N ASP A 81 -11.86 -13.62 -30.60
CA ASP A 81 -12.18 -13.36 -29.18
C ASP A 81 -13.47 -12.53 -29.05
N ILE A 82 -13.70 -11.60 -30.02
CA ILE A 82 -14.94 -10.81 -30.12
C ILE A 82 -16.13 -11.76 -30.41
N ASP A 83 -15.97 -12.70 -31.33
CA ASP A 83 -17.02 -13.66 -31.70
C ASP A 83 -17.36 -14.59 -30.53
N GLU A 84 -16.36 -15.13 -29.83
CA GLU A 84 -16.56 -15.97 -28.63
C GLU A 84 -17.30 -15.21 -27.52
N ARG A 85 -16.98 -13.95 -27.31
CA ARG A 85 -17.66 -13.09 -26.32
C ARG A 85 -19.10 -12.79 -26.74
N SER A 86 -19.35 -12.50 -28.00
CA SER A 86 -20.67 -12.26 -28.54
C SER A 86 -21.57 -13.50 -28.48
N ALA A 87 -21.00 -14.68 -28.67
CA ALA A 87 -21.72 -15.97 -28.54
C ALA A 87 -22.14 -16.30 -27.10
N ARG A 88 -21.43 -15.76 -26.09
CA ARG A 88 -21.77 -15.94 -24.67
C ARG A 88 -22.86 -15.00 -24.16
N GLY A 89 -23.42 -14.13 -25.03
CA GLY A 89 -24.37 -13.07 -24.66
C GLY A 89 -23.69 -11.88 -24.00
N PRO A 90 -24.34 -10.70 -23.99
CA PRO A 90 -23.73 -9.52 -23.41
C PRO A 90 -23.55 -9.71 -21.92
N ALA A 91 -22.29 -9.84 -21.47
CA ALA A 91 -21.95 -9.34 -20.18
C ALA A 91 -22.24 -7.83 -20.28
N ARG A 92 -23.38 -7.43 -19.75
CA ARG A 92 -23.76 -6.02 -19.68
C ARG A 92 -22.78 -5.33 -18.74
N ILE A 93 -21.67 -4.83 -19.28
CA ILE A 93 -21.08 -3.63 -18.76
C ILE A 93 -22.02 -2.52 -19.25
N ALA A 94 -23.12 -2.34 -18.55
CA ALA A 94 -23.86 -1.13 -18.64
C ALA A 94 -22.96 -0.05 -18.06
N LEU A 95 -22.35 0.76 -18.92
CA LEU A 95 -22.08 2.14 -18.59
C LEU A 95 -23.46 2.74 -18.30
N SER A 96 -23.93 2.57 -17.06
CA SER A 96 -25.05 3.35 -16.56
C SER A 96 -24.57 4.78 -16.57
N THR A 97 -25.15 5.60 -17.43
CA THR A 97 -25.26 7.02 -17.20
C THR A 97 -25.58 7.19 -15.72
N LEU A 98 -24.67 7.84 -14.99
CA LEU A 98 -24.88 8.19 -13.60
C LEU A 98 -26.01 9.21 -13.56
N GLU A 99 -27.25 8.75 -13.59
CA GLU A 99 -28.35 9.52 -13.03
C GLU A 99 -28.14 9.53 -11.51
N PRO A 100 -28.32 10.68 -10.84
CA PRO A 100 -28.22 10.73 -9.39
C PRO A 100 -29.35 9.85 -8.83
N THR A 101 -29.02 8.67 -8.36
CA THR A 101 -29.94 7.88 -7.56
C THR A 101 -30.25 8.67 -6.29
N GLU A 102 -31.53 8.97 -6.08
CA GLU A 102 -32.03 9.49 -4.82
C GLU A 102 -31.49 8.63 -3.66
N PRO A 103 -31.20 9.24 -2.51
CA PRO A 103 -30.65 8.50 -1.38
C PRO A 103 -31.69 7.46 -0.95
N THR A 104 -31.46 6.21 -1.35
CA THR A 104 -32.19 5.09 -0.76
C THR A 104 -31.99 5.10 0.73
N ALA A 105 -33.10 4.88 1.42
CA ALA A 105 -33.32 4.93 2.84
C ALA A 105 -32.12 4.49 3.70
N LYS A 106 -31.96 5.22 4.81
CA LYS A 106 -31.14 4.86 5.97
C LYS A 106 -31.09 3.35 6.17
N SER A 107 -29.99 2.72 5.77
CA SER A 107 -29.58 1.50 6.43
C SER A 107 -28.95 1.95 7.74
N ASP A 108 -29.56 1.65 8.85
CA ASP A 108 -28.92 1.53 10.14
C ASP A 108 -27.84 0.44 9.99
N ALA A 109 -26.69 0.82 9.49
CA ALA A 109 -25.52 -0.04 9.48
C ALA A 109 -25.05 -0.11 10.93
N THR A 110 -25.61 -1.04 11.68
CA THR A 110 -24.90 -1.66 12.79
C THR A 110 -23.52 -2.02 12.26
N ALA A 111 -22.46 -1.47 12.88
CA ALA A 111 -21.07 -1.70 12.50
C ALA A 111 -20.87 -3.23 12.39
N SER A 112 -20.68 -3.73 11.17
CA SER A 112 -20.34 -5.14 10.94
C SER A 112 -18.89 -5.31 11.40
N ASP A 113 -18.68 -6.04 12.47
CA ASP A 113 -17.35 -6.40 12.98
C ASP A 113 -16.65 -7.44 12.08
N SER A 114 -17.23 -7.79 10.94
CA SER A 114 -16.73 -8.78 9.99
C SER A 114 -16.50 -8.18 8.60
N ALA A 115 -15.64 -8.82 7.81
CA ALA A 115 -15.40 -8.44 6.42
C ALA A 115 -16.63 -8.69 5.53
N ASP A 116 -16.71 -7.92 4.43
CA ASP A 116 -17.69 -8.16 3.38
C ASP A 116 -17.35 -9.48 2.63
N PRO A 117 -18.24 -10.51 2.66
CA PRO A 117 -17.95 -11.78 1.98
C PRO A 117 -17.61 -11.63 0.50
N ALA A 118 -18.17 -10.63 -0.20
CA ALA A 118 -17.87 -10.39 -1.61
C ALA A 118 -16.41 -9.96 -1.83
N GLY A 119 -15.78 -9.38 -0.81
CA GLY A 119 -14.39 -8.96 -0.84
C GLY A 119 -13.37 -10.02 -0.43
N VAL A 120 -13.80 -11.17 0.10
CA VAL A 120 -12.92 -12.19 0.66
C VAL A 120 -12.78 -13.38 -0.27
N LEU A 121 -11.58 -13.65 -0.72
CA LEU A 121 -11.23 -14.81 -1.55
C LEU A 121 -10.92 -16.02 -0.64
N THR A 122 -11.94 -16.52 0.07
CA THR A 122 -11.80 -17.62 1.04
C THR A 122 -11.20 -18.86 0.43
N GLY A 123 -10.27 -19.50 1.11
CA GLY A 123 -9.66 -20.76 0.71
C GLY A 123 -8.14 -20.79 0.86
N ILE A 124 -7.54 -21.81 0.27
CA ILE A 124 -6.07 -21.96 0.21
C ILE A 124 -5.61 -21.57 -1.19
N HIS A 125 -4.68 -20.63 -1.25
CA HIS A 125 -4.14 -20.10 -2.48
C HIS A 125 -2.62 -20.26 -2.49
N PHE A 126 -2.06 -20.43 -3.68
CA PHE A 126 -0.61 -20.39 -3.90
C PHE A 126 -0.34 -19.08 -4.66
N ILE A 127 0.02 -18.05 -3.94
CA ILE A 127 0.18 -16.69 -4.45
C ILE A 127 1.41 -16.02 -3.82
N ASP A 128 1.91 -15.01 -4.49
CA ASP A 128 2.99 -14.17 -3.98
C ASP A 128 2.50 -13.16 -2.95
N GLY A 129 3.45 -12.46 -2.33
CA GLY A 129 3.16 -11.47 -1.30
C GLY A 129 2.40 -10.27 -1.83
N ASP A 130 2.67 -9.83 -3.06
CA ASP A 130 2.01 -8.69 -3.70
C ASP A 130 0.52 -8.99 -3.94
N HIS A 131 0.21 -10.16 -4.49
CA HIS A 131 -1.17 -10.61 -4.65
C HIS A 131 -1.86 -10.80 -3.29
N ALA A 132 -1.16 -11.35 -2.30
CA ALA A 132 -1.69 -11.53 -0.95
C ALA A 132 -2.00 -10.20 -0.27
N ALA A 133 -1.13 -9.19 -0.41
CA ALA A 133 -1.35 -7.84 0.10
C ALA A 133 -2.58 -7.18 -0.54
N CYS A 134 -2.74 -7.32 -1.86
CA CYS A 134 -3.94 -6.85 -2.57
C CYS A 134 -5.22 -7.49 -2.03
N GLU A 135 -5.27 -8.83 -1.90
CA GLU A 135 -6.45 -9.54 -1.39
C GLU A 135 -6.72 -9.17 0.08
N GLY A 136 -5.68 -8.97 0.90
CA GLY A 136 -5.82 -8.48 2.27
C GLY A 136 -6.45 -7.09 2.34
N ALA A 137 -6.06 -6.18 1.46
CA ALA A 137 -6.64 -4.84 1.38
C ALA A 137 -8.12 -4.87 0.95
N ILE A 138 -8.46 -5.70 -0.04
CA ILE A 138 -9.85 -5.88 -0.50
C ILE A 138 -10.71 -6.49 0.61
N ALA A 139 -10.18 -7.49 1.32
CA ALA A 139 -10.83 -8.10 2.48
C ALA A 139 -11.03 -7.11 3.63
N ALA A 140 -10.09 -6.19 3.86
CA ALA A 140 -10.20 -5.09 4.82
C ALA A 140 -11.25 -4.04 4.47
N GLY A 141 -11.85 -4.13 3.27
CA GLY A 141 -12.87 -3.20 2.78
C GLY A 141 -12.29 -2.05 1.95
N CYS A 142 -11.07 -2.14 1.45
CA CYS A 142 -10.56 -1.20 0.46
C CYS A 142 -11.44 -1.23 -0.78
N ARG A 143 -11.89 -0.05 -1.24
CA ARG A 143 -12.74 0.10 -2.41
C ARG A 143 -12.27 1.23 -3.35
N PHE A 144 -11.13 1.82 -3.04
CA PHE A 144 -10.47 2.77 -3.92
C PHE A 144 -8.96 2.60 -3.79
N ALA A 145 -8.30 2.41 -4.92
CA ALA A 145 -6.84 2.42 -4.99
C ALA A 145 -6.38 3.29 -6.15
N ALA A 146 -5.27 3.97 -5.95
CA ALA A 146 -4.59 4.73 -7.00
C ALA A 146 -3.09 4.44 -6.91
N GLY A 147 -2.45 4.27 -8.07
CA GLY A 147 -1.03 3.96 -8.15
C GLY A 147 -0.43 4.33 -9.49
N TYR A 148 0.89 4.47 -9.50
CA TYR A 148 1.71 4.53 -10.69
C TYR A 148 2.55 3.24 -10.72
N PRO A 149 2.57 2.49 -11.84
CA PRO A 149 3.29 1.23 -11.93
C PRO A 149 4.80 1.44 -11.73
N ILE A 150 5.35 0.78 -10.74
CA ILE A 150 6.78 0.79 -10.44
C ILE A 150 7.19 -0.58 -9.86
N THR A 151 8.23 -1.19 -10.43
CA THR A 151 8.79 -2.45 -9.96
C THR A 151 9.47 -2.25 -8.58
N PRO A 152 9.25 -3.14 -7.59
CA PRO A 152 8.58 -4.45 -7.63
C PRO A 152 7.13 -4.45 -7.10
N SER A 153 6.41 -3.36 -7.14
CA SER A 153 5.04 -3.23 -6.59
C SER A 153 3.94 -3.30 -7.67
N THR A 154 4.31 -3.51 -8.93
CA THR A 154 3.37 -3.49 -10.07
C THR A 154 2.33 -4.59 -9.97
N GLU A 155 2.68 -5.76 -9.44
CA GLU A 155 1.81 -6.91 -9.28
C GLU A 155 0.63 -6.63 -8.34
N ILE A 156 0.83 -5.81 -7.30
CA ILE A 156 -0.26 -5.32 -6.45
C ILE A 156 -1.25 -4.50 -7.27
N VAL A 157 -0.74 -3.59 -8.10
CA VAL A 157 -1.53 -2.68 -8.94
C VAL A 157 -2.33 -3.47 -9.99
N GLU A 158 -1.71 -4.43 -10.68
CA GLU A 158 -2.35 -5.30 -11.66
C GLU A 158 -3.45 -6.15 -11.02
N ARG A 159 -3.17 -6.71 -9.86
CA ARG A 159 -4.17 -7.47 -9.11
C ARG A 159 -5.35 -6.61 -8.71
N PHE A 160 -5.12 -5.37 -8.22
CA PHE A 160 -6.20 -4.43 -7.95
C PHE A 160 -7.01 -4.10 -9.19
N ALA A 161 -6.37 -3.79 -10.32
CA ALA A 161 -7.06 -3.47 -11.57
C ALA A 161 -8.03 -4.58 -12.00
N SER A 162 -7.65 -5.83 -11.78
CA SER A 162 -8.49 -6.99 -12.13
C SER A 162 -9.57 -7.29 -11.09
N ARG A 163 -9.27 -7.14 -9.80
CA ARG A 163 -10.13 -7.60 -8.70
C ARG A 163 -11.11 -6.55 -8.21
N ILE A 164 -10.69 -5.29 -8.11
CA ILE A 164 -11.48 -4.26 -7.42
C ILE A 164 -12.83 -3.96 -8.10
N PRO A 165 -12.99 -4.04 -9.45
CA PRO A 165 -14.29 -3.88 -10.08
C PRO A 165 -15.31 -4.94 -9.67
N THR A 166 -14.85 -6.17 -9.36
CA THR A 166 -15.74 -7.28 -8.98
C THR A 166 -16.39 -7.09 -7.62
N VAL A 167 -15.86 -6.18 -6.81
CA VAL A 167 -16.35 -5.85 -5.46
C VAL A 167 -16.90 -4.42 -5.36
N GLY A 168 -17.19 -3.79 -6.51
CA GLY A 168 -17.76 -2.45 -6.56
C GLY A 168 -16.79 -1.33 -6.15
N GLY A 169 -15.51 -1.57 -6.27
CA GLY A 169 -14.47 -0.57 -6.05
C GLY A 169 -13.92 0.03 -7.35
N VAL A 170 -12.97 0.94 -7.19
CA VAL A 170 -12.33 1.67 -8.30
C VAL A 170 -10.82 1.61 -8.12
N PHE A 171 -10.11 1.31 -9.20
CA PHE A 171 -8.68 1.51 -9.34
C PHE A 171 -8.41 2.57 -10.41
N ILE A 172 -7.48 3.47 -10.15
CA ILE A 172 -7.07 4.50 -11.10
C ILE A 172 -5.54 4.49 -11.20
N GLN A 173 -5.05 4.27 -12.41
CA GLN A 173 -3.65 4.54 -12.71
C GLN A 173 -3.47 6.04 -12.91
N MET A 174 -2.55 6.61 -12.17
CA MET A 174 -2.20 8.04 -12.24
C MET A 174 -0.92 8.25 -13.04
N GLU A 175 -0.66 9.51 -13.40
CA GLU A 175 0.55 9.92 -14.12
C GLU A 175 1.82 9.85 -13.28
N ASP A 176 1.70 9.89 -11.96
CA ASP A 176 2.81 9.80 -11.00
C ASP A 176 2.32 9.44 -9.59
N GLU A 177 3.26 9.29 -8.67
CA GLU A 177 2.99 8.95 -7.29
C GLU A 177 2.41 10.13 -6.49
N LEU A 178 2.67 11.38 -6.87
CA LEU A 178 2.05 12.56 -6.27
C LEU A 178 0.53 12.54 -6.52
N ALA A 179 0.13 12.38 -7.78
CA ALA A 179 -1.27 12.27 -8.16
C ALA A 179 -1.94 11.05 -7.50
N SER A 180 -1.25 9.90 -7.43
CA SER A 180 -1.73 8.69 -6.77
C SER A 180 -2.02 8.93 -5.29
N SER A 181 -1.06 9.51 -4.58
CA SER A 181 -1.16 9.73 -3.13
C SER A 181 -2.24 10.75 -2.75
N ILE A 182 -2.44 11.81 -3.54
CA ILE A 182 -3.49 12.79 -3.24
C ILE A 182 -4.89 12.27 -3.64
N ALA A 183 -5.00 11.46 -4.70
CA ALA A 183 -6.26 10.85 -5.10
C ALA A 183 -6.83 9.93 -4.01
N VAL A 184 -5.98 9.09 -3.38
CA VAL A 184 -6.42 8.22 -2.27
C VAL A 184 -6.88 9.04 -1.08
N GLN A 185 -6.22 10.16 -0.76
CA GLN A 185 -6.67 11.05 0.30
C GLN A 185 -8.04 11.68 0.01
N GLY A 186 -8.25 12.14 -1.21
CA GLY A 186 -9.56 12.64 -1.64
C GLY A 186 -10.67 11.60 -1.52
N ALA A 187 -10.40 10.35 -1.91
CA ALA A 187 -11.36 9.26 -1.81
C ALA A 187 -11.68 8.87 -0.36
N VAL A 188 -10.73 9.02 0.57
CA VAL A 188 -11.00 8.87 2.01
C VAL A 188 -12.07 9.83 2.49
N TRP A 189 -11.98 11.11 2.11
CA TRP A 189 -12.98 12.12 2.44
C TRP A 189 -14.32 11.87 1.72
N GLY A 190 -14.29 11.16 0.59
CA GLY A 190 -15.48 10.57 -0.06
C GLY A 190 -16.04 9.32 0.66
N GLY A 191 -15.44 8.90 1.77
CA GLY A 191 -15.93 7.80 2.62
C GLY A 191 -15.38 6.42 2.27
N LYS A 192 -14.37 6.32 1.40
CA LYS A 192 -13.76 5.03 1.02
C LYS A 192 -12.58 4.69 1.92
N LYS A 193 -12.32 3.40 2.14
CA LYS A 193 -11.01 2.90 2.56
C LYS A 193 -10.12 2.84 1.33
N THR A 194 -8.87 3.28 1.45
CA THR A 194 -8.02 3.56 0.29
C THR A 194 -6.61 3.02 0.45
N LEU A 195 -5.99 2.71 -0.69
CA LEU A 195 -4.62 2.24 -0.79
C LEU A 195 -3.87 3.00 -1.90
N SER A 196 -2.63 3.36 -1.64
CA SER A 196 -1.64 3.70 -2.67
C SER A 196 -0.43 2.79 -2.56
N VAL A 197 0.16 2.44 -3.70
CA VAL A 197 1.24 1.45 -3.80
C VAL A 197 2.38 2.04 -4.60
N THR A 198 3.61 1.83 -4.12
CA THR A 198 4.81 2.34 -4.76
C THR A 198 6.07 1.54 -4.34
N SER A 199 7.23 2.04 -4.74
CA SER A 199 8.57 1.58 -4.34
C SER A 199 9.50 2.78 -4.22
N GLY A 200 10.51 2.71 -3.40
CA GLY A 200 11.59 3.66 -3.15
C GLY A 200 11.49 5.06 -3.77
N PRO A 201 11.75 5.24 -5.09
CA PRO A 201 11.67 6.56 -5.73
C PRO A 201 10.29 7.21 -5.60
N GLY A 202 9.21 6.45 -5.81
CA GLY A 202 7.84 6.94 -5.68
C GLY A 202 7.45 7.16 -4.22
N PHE A 203 7.99 6.35 -3.29
CA PHE A 203 7.80 6.58 -1.86
C PHE A 203 8.39 7.94 -1.43
N SER A 204 9.54 8.32 -1.98
CA SER A 204 10.12 9.66 -1.78
C SER A 204 9.18 10.78 -2.25
N LEU A 205 8.53 10.62 -3.41
CA LEU A 205 7.58 11.60 -3.94
C LEU A 205 6.32 11.71 -3.08
N MET A 206 5.88 10.62 -2.45
CA MET A 206 4.67 10.61 -1.61
C MET A 206 4.84 11.27 -0.24
N MET A 207 6.06 11.55 0.22
CA MET A 207 6.34 11.98 1.60
C MET A 207 5.64 13.29 1.99
N GLU A 208 5.53 14.26 1.09
CA GLU A 208 4.75 15.47 1.36
C GLU A 208 3.27 15.14 1.63
N HIS A 209 2.70 14.26 0.83
CA HIS A 209 1.31 13.85 1.01
C HIS A 209 1.09 12.97 2.25
N VAL A 210 2.10 12.25 2.70
CA VAL A 210 2.06 11.56 4.01
C VAL A 210 1.96 12.58 5.15
N GLY A 211 2.77 13.64 5.11
CA GLY A 211 2.68 14.76 6.06
C GLY A 211 1.30 15.43 6.02
N LEU A 212 0.77 15.67 4.83
CA LEU A 212 -0.59 16.18 4.64
C LEU A 212 -1.64 15.22 5.25
N ALA A 213 -1.52 13.91 5.02
CA ALA A 213 -2.45 12.92 5.57
C ALA A 213 -2.42 12.90 7.11
N VAL A 214 -1.24 13.07 7.72
CA VAL A 214 -1.12 13.23 9.18
C VAL A 214 -1.82 14.50 9.65
N MET A 215 -1.54 15.65 9.01
CA MET A 215 -2.11 16.94 9.41
C MET A 215 -3.63 16.97 9.25
N THR A 216 -4.15 16.38 8.18
CA THR A 216 -5.60 16.29 7.90
C THR A 216 -6.28 15.10 8.55
N GLU A 217 -5.52 14.27 9.28
CA GLU A 217 -5.98 13.03 9.89
C GLU A 217 -6.78 12.16 8.92
N THR A 218 -6.19 11.95 7.75
CA THR A 218 -6.77 11.19 6.66
C THR A 218 -6.28 9.74 6.72
N PRO A 219 -7.12 8.78 7.14
CA PRO A 219 -6.74 7.37 7.22
C PRO A 219 -6.54 6.78 5.82
N GLY A 220 -5.58 5.90 5.68
CA GLY A 220 -5.27 5.18 4.45
C GLY A 220 -4.02 4.33 4.64
N VAL A 221 -3.73 3.46 3.68
CA VAL A 221 -2.54 2.63 3.70
C VAL A 221 -1.66 2.99 2.50
N TRP A 222 -0.38 3.23 2.77
CA TRP A 222 0.66 3.45 1.77
C TRP A 222 1.59 2.25 1.79
N VAL A 223 1.69 1.56 0.66
CA VAL A 223 2.55 0.40 0.50
C VAL A 223 3.83 0.83 -0.19
N ASP A 224 4.95 0.47 0.40
CA ASP A 224 6.27 0.55 -0.20
C ASP A 224 6.85 -0.86 -0.32
N VAL A 225 7.03 -1.34 -1.55
CA VAL A 225 7.76 -2.58 -1.80
C VAL A 225 9.21 -2.21 -2.02
N GLN A 226 10.01 -2.39 -0.96
CA GLN A 226 11.37 -1.89 -0.86
C GLN A 226 12.32 -2.62 -1.81
N ARG A 227 13.11 -1.86 -2.55
CA ARG A 227 14.12 -2.32 -3.48
C ARG A 227 15.47 -1.64 -3.24
N GLY A 228 16.52 -2.14 -3.87
CA GLY A 228 17.84 -1.52 -3.75
C GLY A 228 17.85 -0.07 -4.24
N GLY A 229 18.28 0.84 -3.36
CA GLY A 229 18.52 2.26 -3.62
C GLY A 229 20.01 2.60 -3.51
N PRO A 230 20.40 3.91 -3.57
CA PRO A 230 19.55 5.09 -3.77
C PRO A 230 19.11 5.31 -5.23
N SER A 231 18.13 6.23 -5.43
CA SER A 231 17.57 6.58 -6.73
C SER A 231 16.89 5.36 -7.40
N THR A 232 17.03 5.18 -8.71
CA THR A 232 16.47 4.02 -9.42
C THR A 232 16.97 2.69 -8.86
N GLY A 233 18.25 2.64 -8.50
CA GLY A 233 18.86 1.53 -7.79
C GLY A 233 18.74 0.18 -8.50
N LEU A 234 18.26 -0.82 -7.78
CA LEU A 234 18.09 -2.21 -8.23
C LEU A 234 16.59 -2.57 -8.25
N PRO A 235 15.86 -2.32 -9.35
CA PRO A 235 14.39 -2.45 -9.36
C PRO A 235 13.84 -3.84 -9.02
N THR A 236 14.61 -4.89 -9.23
CA THR A 236 14.20 -6.30 -9.05
C THR A 236 14.99 -7.02 -7.96
N LEU A 237 15.64 -6.28 -7.08
CA LEU A 237 16.47 -6.87 -6.02
C LEU A 237 16.20 -6.21 -4.67
N PRO A 238 16.23 -6.99 -3.57
CA PRO A 238 15.73 -6.56 -2.27
C PRO A 238 16.61 -5.53 -1.57
N ALA A 239 15.96 -4.71 -0.76
CA ALA A 239 16.59 -3.92 0.30
C ALA A 239 15.56 -3.62 1.41
N GLN A 240 16.04 -3.05 2.52
CA GLN A 240 15.24 -2.53 3.63
C GLN A 240 15.69 -1.11 3.95
N SER A 241 15.86 -0.28 2.89
CA SER A 241 16.53 1.01 3.01
C SER A 241 15.59 2.20 3.23
N ASP A 242 14.26 1.98 3.22
CA ASP A 242 13.25 3.03 3.33
C ASP A 242 12.61 3.11 4.73
N MET A 243 13.18 2.36 5.70
CA MET A 243 12.64 2.23 7.05
C MET A 243 12.66 3.55 7.83
N MET A 244 13.76 4.31 7.76
CA MET A 244 13.85 5.62 8.39
C MET A 244 13.05 6.67 7.62
N GLN A 245 12.93 6.54 6.30
CA GLN A 245 12.11 7.41 5.47
C GLN A 245 10.63 7.26 5.82
N ALA A 246 10.14 6.05 6.07
CA ALA A 246 8.76 5.82 6.54
C ALA A 246 8.42 6.68 7.76
N ARG A 247 9.38 6.89 8.66
CA ARG A 247 9.21 7.67 9.89
C ARG A 247 9.52 9.17 9.73
N TRP A 248 10.54 9.50 8.99
CA TRP A 248 11.14 10.83 8.93
C TRP A 248 11.15 11.44 7.53
N GLY A 249 10.46 10.84 6.57
CA GLY A 249 10.50 11.25 5.17
C GLY A 249 9.77 12.56 4.88
N SER A 250 8.71 12.89 5.64
CA SER A 250 8.08 14.20 5.59
C SER A 250 8.72 15.16 6.60
N HIS A 251 8.43 16.46 6.48
CA HIS A 251 8.91 17.49 7.40
C HIS A 251 7.98 17.64 8.60
N GLY A 252 8.48 18.31 9.66
CA GLY A 252 7.74 18.60 10.88
C GLY A 252 7.70 17.44 11.87
N ASP A 253 6.88 17.60 12.90
CA ASP A 253 6.76 16.65 14.00
C ASP A 253 5.49 15.82 13.89
N TYR A 254 5.63 14.52 13.72
CA TYR A 254 4.53 13.56 13.65
C TYR A 254 4.95 12.16 14.13
N GLU A 255 4.00 11.29 14.33
CA GLU A 255 4.21 9.86 14.53
C GLU A 255 3.55 9.07 13.42
N ILE A 256 4.09 7.90 13.11
CA ILE A 256 3.60 7.00 12.07
C ILE A 256 3.46 5.57 12.60
N ILE A 257 2.57 4.80 11.98
CA ILE A 257 2.48 3.36 12.20
C ILE A 257 3.03 2.69 10.93
N ALA A 258 3.99 1.76 11.09
CA ALA A 258 4.55 1.02 9.98
C ALA A 258 4.66 -0.46 10.28
N LEU A 259 4.13 -1.29 9.39
CA LEU A 259 4.11 -2.75 9.48
C LEU A 259 5.07 -3.34 8.45
N VAL A 260 5.69 -4.49 8.81
CA VAL A 260 6.64 -5.20 7.95
C VAL A 260 6.32 -6.70 7.95
N PRO A 261 5.74 -7.25 6.87
CA PRO A 261 5.52 -8.68 6.73
C PRO A 261 6.81 -9.43 6.40
N ASN A 262 6.84 -10.73 6.68
CA ASN A 262 7.95 -11.61 6.29
C ASN A 262 7.54 -12.81 5.43
N SER A 263 6.28 -12.86 5.01
CA SER A 263 5.72 -13.95 4.19
C SER A 263 4.46 -13.49 3.46
N PRO A 264 4.07 -14.17 2.38
CA PRO A 264 2.79 -13.92 1.71
C PRO A 264 1.58 -14.02 2.66
N GLN A 265 1.57 -14.96 3.61
CA GLN A 265 0.51 -15.02 4.61
C GLN A 265 0.44 -13.74 5.45
N GLU A 266 1.58 -13.24 5.90
CA GLU A 266 1.61 -11.97 6.64
C GLU A 266 1.30 -10.76 5.77
N CYS A 267 1.58 -10.81 4.47
CA CYS A 267 1.13 -9.75 3.55
C CYS A 267 -0.40 -9.64 3.55
N PHE A 268 -1.12 -10.74 3.60
CA PHE A 268 -2.57 -10.76 3.75
C PHE A 268 -3.02 -10.28 5.15
N ASP A 269 -2.51 -10.91 6.20
CA ASP A 269 -2.99 -10.69 7.57
C ASP A 269 -2.65 -9.27 8.08
N LEU A 270 -1.40 -8.83 7.88
CA LEU A 270 -0.95 -7.51 8.33
C LEU A 270 -1.51 -6.39 7.48
N MET A 271 -1.90 -6.63 6.22
CA MET A 271 -2.61 -5.63 5.43
C MET A 271 -3.98 -5.32 6.02
N ILE A 272 -4.74 -6.34 6.45
CA ILE A 272 -5.99 -6.13 7.17
C ILE A 272 -5.74 -5.34 8.46
N LYS A 273 -4.69 -5.69 9.20
CA LYS A 273 -4.29 -4.98 10.41
C LYS A 273 -3.92 -3.52 10.12
N ALA A 274 -3.20 -3.24 9.02
CA ALA A 274 -2.83 -1.89 8.62
C ALA A 274 -4.08 -1.01 8.40
N PHE A 275 -5.08 -1.53 7.68
CA PHE A 275 -6.35 -0.82 7.50
C PHE A 275 -7.08 -0.60 8.83
N ASN A 276 -7.14 -1.61 9.69
CA ASN A 276 -7.78 -1.48 11.00
C ASN A 276 -7.09 -0.43 11.87
N LEU A 277 -5.76 -0.39 11.89
CA LEU A 277 -4.99 0.62 12.63
C LEU A 277 -5.18 2.02 12.03
N SER A 278 -5.21 2.13 10.71
CA SER A 278 -5.46 3.39 10.02
C SER A 278 -6.81 4.00 10.40
N GLU A 279 -7.88 3.20 10.41
CA GLU A 279 -9.22 3.64 10.81
C GLU A 279 -9.32 3.93 12.31
N MET A 280 -8.71 3.07 13.14
CA MET A 280 -8.72 3.20 14.60
C MET A 280 -8.06 4.50 15.09
N TYR A 281 -6.93 4.84 14.48
CA TYR A 281 -6.16 6.02 14.86
C TYR A 281 -6.40 7.23 13.95
N ARG A 282 -7.21 7.08 12.90
CA ARG A 282 -7.44 8.12 11.89
C ARG A 282 -6.12 8.74 11.45
N SER A 283 -5.25 7.88 10.91
CA SER A 283 -3.86 8.21 10.57
C SER A 283 -3.41 7.42 9.34
N PRO A 284 -2.50 7.95 8.51
CA PRO A 284 -1.82 7.14 7.52
C PRO A 284 -1.05 6.00 8.18
N VAL A 285 -0.99 4.84 7.50
CA VAL A 285 -0.22 3.67 7.92
C VAL A 285 0.67 3.24 6.76
N MET A 286 1.95 2.98 7.06
CA MET A 286 2.93 2.47 6.10
C MET A 286 2.97 0.95 6.13
N PHE A 287 2.99 0.34 4.96
CA PHE A 287 3.13 -1.09 4.81
C PHE A 287 4.41 -1.36 4.01
N MET A 288 5.47 -1.76 4.73
CA MET A 288 6.84 -1.81 4.23
C MET A 288 7.20 -3.26 3.88
N MET A 289 7.02 -3.64 2.63
CA MET A 289 7.37 -4.98 2.15
C MET A 289 8.80 -5.00 1.62
N ASP A 290 9.50 -6.12 1.79
CA ASP A 290 10.71 -6.37 1.02
C ASP A 290 10.34 -6.93 -0.37
N GLU A 291 11.12 -6.65 -1.39
CA GLU A 291 10.93 -7.21 -2.75
C GLU A 291 10.84 -8.74 -2.74
N VAL A 292 11.70 -9.43 -1.97
CA VAL A 292 11.66 -10.90 -1.85
C VAL A 292 10.33 -11.37 -1.27
N VAL A 293 9.81 -10.69 -0.24
CA VAL A 293 8.51 -11.03 0.36
C VAL A 293 7.37 -10.76 -0.63
N GLY A 294 7.49 -9.69 -1.43
CA GLY A 294 6.52 -9.39 -2.48
C GLY A 294 6.41 -10.48 -3.53
N HIS A 295 7.54 -10.98 -4.01
CA HIS A 295 7.60 -11.90 -5.15
C HIS A 295 7.67 -13.38 -4.77
N MET A 296 7.94 -13.75 -3.52
CA MET A 296 7.94 -15.15 -3.10
C MET A 296 6.53 -15.74 -3.12
N VAL A 297 6.39 -16.93 -3.68
CA VAL A 297 5.12 -17.65 -3.76
C VAL A 297 5.04 -18.69 -2.65
N GLU A 298 4.03 -18.57 -1.81
CA GLU A 298 3.79 -19.53 -0.73
C GLU A 298 2.29 -19.87 -0.63
N ARG A 299 1.98 -20.86 0.21
CA ARG A 299 0.61 -21.20 0.59
C ARG A 299 0.06 -20.09 1.48
N VAL A 300 -1.03 -19.46 1.04
CA VAL A 300 -1.79 -18.46 1.80
C VAL A 300 -3.17 -19.02 2.13
N GLU A 301 -3.53 -19.01 3.39
CA GLU A 301 -4.85 -19.42 3.87
C GLU A 301 -5.69 -18.19 4.16
N VAL A 302 -6.71 -17.97 3.34
CA VAL A 302 -7.67 -16.87 3.48
C VAL A 302 -8.89 -17.39 4.24
N PRO A 303 -9.15 -16.91 5.47
CA PRO A 303 -10.27 -17.36 6.26
C PRO A 303 -11.60 -16.88 5.68
N THR A 304 -12.71 -17.42 6.20
CA THR A 304 -14.05 -16.91 5.88
C THR A 304 -14.23 -15.49 6.43
N ALA A 305 -15.07 -14.71 5.77
CA ALA A 305 -15.27 -13.28 6.08
C ALA A 305 -15.68 -13.01 7.55
N ASP A 306 -16.45 -13.92 8.15
CA ASP A 306 -16.88 -13.85 9.55
C ASP A 306 -15.72 -13.97 10.56
N LYS A 307 -14.58 -14.50 10.13
CA LYS A 307 -13.35 -14.61 10.95
C LYS A 307 -12.40 -13.43 10.79
N ILE A 308 -12.70 -12.52 9.88
CA ILE A 308 -11.89 -11.32 9.62
C ILE A 308 -12.52 -10.13 10.36
N ALA A 309 -11.86 -9.68 11.42
CA ALA A 309 -12.31 -8.52 12.19
C ALA A 309 -11.95 -7.21 11.45
N ILE A 310 -12.95 -6.36 11.23
CA ILE A 310 -12.82 -5.08 10.54
C ILE A 310 -13.17 -3.94 11.48
N VAL A 311 -12.28 -2.99 11.64
CA VAL A 311 -12.56 -1.73 12.35
C VAL A 311 -13.28 -0.77 11.41
N PRO A 312 -14.51 -0.37 11.74
CA PRO A 312 -15.23 0.63 10.95
C PRO A 312 -14.65 2.02 11.18
N ARG A 313 -14.75 2.89 10.17
CA ARG A 313 -14.44 4.31 10.33
C ARG A 313 -15.39 4.95 11.35
N LYS A 314 -14.85 5.72 12.27
CA LYS A 314 -15.60 6.46 13.27
C LYS A 314 -16.35 7.64 12.63
N PHE A 315 -17.47 7.36 11.95
CA PHE A 315 -18.32 8.41 11.42
C PHE A 315 -19.14 9.09 12.52
N THR A 316 -19.33 10.42 12.34
CA THR A 316 -20.10 11.21 13.31
C THR A 316 -21.60 10.91 13.25
N SER A 317 -22.23 10.85 14.43
CA SER A 317 -23.67 10.90 14.59
C SER A 317 -24.19 12.29 15.02
N LYS A 318 -23.30 13.27 15.19
CA LYS A 318 -23.65 14.62 15.64
C LYS A 318 -24.41 15.38 14.56
N SER A 319 -25.25 16.32 14.98
CA SER A 319 -25.90 17.24 14.04
C SER A 319 -24.88 18.06 13.27
N LYS A 320 -25.24 18.55 12.08
CA LYS A 320 -24.37 19.36 11.21
C LYS A 320 -23.84 20.62 11.90
N GLN A 321 -24.60 21.17 12.85
CA GLN A 321 -24.24 22.37 13.62
C GLN A 321 -23.23 22.04 14.74
N ALA A 322 -23.39 20.88 15.37
CA ALA A 322 -22.56 20.44 16.50
C ALA A 322 -21.27 19.76 16.08
N TYR A 323 -21.19 19.24 14.86
CA TYR A 323 -20.01 18.52 14.36
C TYR A 323 -18.78 19.43 14.22
N ARG A 324 -17.63 18.92 14.66
CA ARG A 324 -16.31 19.54 14.53
C ARG A 324 -15.36 18.48 13.97
N PRO A 325 -14.85 18.65 12.73
CA PRO A 325 -14.01 17.63 12.04
C PRO A 325 -12.79 17.16 12.81
N TYR A 326 -12.24 18.03 13.66
CA TYR A 326 -11.05 17.79 14.46
C TYR A 326 -11.29 17.96 15.96
N GLY A 327 -12.57 17.94 16.36
CA GLY A 327 -12.98 18.02 17.77
C GLY A 327 -12.72 16.70 18.49
N THR A 328 -11.99 16.78 19.62
CA THR A 328 -11.59 15.66 20.47
C THR A 328 -11.85 15.96 21.93
N THR A 329 -11.75 14.94 22.77
CA THR A 329 -11.76 15.05 24.23
C THR A 329 -10.38 14.70 24.80
N PRO A 330 -10.06 15.01 26.06
CA PRO A 330 -8.80 14.58 26.66
C PRO A 330 -8.59 13.07 26.66
N ASP A 331 -9.67 12.29 26.77
CA ASP A 331 -9.63 10.84 26.85
C ASP A 331 -9.69 10.15 25.47
N ASP A 332 -10.10 10.88 24.43
CA ASP A 332 -10.20 10.36 23.06
C ASP A 332 -9.61 11.38 22.07
N LEU A 333 -8.37 11.11 21.66
CA LEU A 333 -7.60 11.96 20.76
C LEU A 333 -7.91 11.73 19.27
N VAL A 334 -8.82 10.79 18.95
CA VAL A 334 -9.20 10.47 17.58
C VAL A 334 -10.55 11.12 17.27
N PRO A 335 -10.60 12.17 16.43
CA PRO A 335 -11.86 12.84 16.11
C PRO A 335 -12.74 11.96 15.22
N GLU A 336 -14.05 12.23 15.29
CA GLU A 336 -15.02 11.64 14.38
C GLU A 336 -14.85 12.21 12.97
N MET A 337 -15.25 11.44 11.95
CA MET A 337 -15.18 11.83 10.55
C MET A 337 -16.57 11.93 9.91
N THR A 338 -16.69 12.54 8.76
CA THR A 338 -17.89 12.54 7.93
C THR A 338 -17.51 12.33 6.47
N LYS A 339 -18.48 12.06 5.63
CA LYS A 339 -18.27 11.96 4.18
C LYS A 339 -18.56 13.29 3.51
N ALA A 340 -17.72 13.68 2.57
CA ALA A 340 -18.00 14.79 1.68
C ALA A 340 -19.30 14.49 0.89
N GLY A 341 -20.14 15.53 0.74
CA GLY A 341 -21.44 15.38 0.06
C GLY A 341 -22.64 15.09 0.97
N GLU A 342 -22.45 14.69 2.23
CA GLU A 342 -23.56 14.43 3.18
C GLU A 342 -24.13 15.72 3.82
N GLY A 343 -23.74 16.88 3.31
CA GLY A 343 -24.27 18.18 3.73
C GLY A 343 -23.62 18.73 5.00
N TYR A 344 -22.57 18.13 5.51
CA TYR A 344 -21.73 18.74 6.53
C TYR A 344 -20.84 19.82 5.91
N ARG A 345 -20.65 20.93 6.63
CA ARG A 345 -19.65 21.93 6.26
C ARG A 345 -18.30 21.48 6.83
N ILE A 346 -17.43 20.98 5.97
CA ILE A 346 -16.08 20.58 6.31
C ILE A 346 -15.08 21.49 5.61
N HIS A 347 -14.02 21.81 6.31
CA HIS A 347 -12.84 22.45 5.77
C HIS A 347 -11.64 21.58 6.09
N VAL A 348 -10.89 21.18 5.08
CA VAL A 348 -9.72 20.30 5.18
C VAL A 348 -8.53 21.06 4.62
N THR A 349 -7.49 21.21 5.41
CA THR A 349 -6.29 21.95 5.03
C THR A 349 -5.05 21.39 5.70
N GLY A 350 -3.92 21.44 5.01
CA GLY A 350 -2.59 21.18 5.57
C GLY A 350 -2.07 22.29 6.47
N LEU A 351 -2.72 23.46 6.51
CA LEU A 351 -2.35 24.54 7.44
C LEU A 351 -2.68 24.14 8.88
N THR A 352 -1.95 24.72 9.83
CA THR A 352 -2.35 24.66 11.25
C THR A 352 -3.78 25.18 11.41
N HIS A 353 -4.66 24.37 12.00
CA HIS A 353 -6.09 24.60 12.02
C HIS A 353 -6.72 24.34 13.41
N ASP A 354 -7.88 24.94 13.62
CA ASP A 354 -8.70 24.73 14.80
C ASP A 354 -9.57 23.44 14.70
N GLU A 355 -10.37 23.18 15.71
CA GLU A 355 -11.26 22.01 15.78
C GLU A 355 -12.34 21.98 14.67
N ARG A 356 -12.59 23.10 14.01
CA ARG A 356 -13.52 23.22 12.87
C ARG A 356 -12.83 22.99 11.53
N GLY A 357 -11.48 22.87 11.53
CA GLY A 357 -10.66 22.72 10.34
C GLY A 357 -10.27 24.05 9.67
N TYR A 358 -10.60 25.19 10.27
CA TYR A 358 -10.20 26.48 9.70
C TYR A 358 -8.77 26.85 10.11
N PRO A 359 -8.00 27.48 9.21
CA PRO A 359 -6.65 27.94 9.53
C PRO A 359 -6.61 28.83 10.76
N SER A 360 -5.68 28.54 11.66
CA SER A 360 -5.46 29.27 12.90
C SER A 360 -3.96 29.37 13.16
N MET A 361 -3.29 30.28 12.44
CA MET A 361 -1.82 30.37 12.38
C MET A 361 -1.26 31.12 13.58
N ASN A 362 -1.28 30.48 14.74
CA ASN A 362 -0.69 31.00 15.98
C ASN A 362 -0.05 29.86 16.78
N ALA A 363 0.92 30.20 17.62
CA ALA A 363 1.69 29.26 18.40
C ALA A 363 0.85 28.37 19.34
N PRO A 364 -0.15 28.86 20.06
CA PRO A 364 -0.99 27.98 20.91
C PRO A 364 -1.78 26.93 20.15
N THR A 365 -2.32 27.27 18.97
CA THR A 365 -3.04 26.29 18.13
C THR A 365 -2.08 25.24 17.58
N GLN A 366 -0.89 25.64 17.11
CA GLN A 366 0.15 24.73 16.62
C GLN A 366 0.57 23.74 17.72
N ASP A 367 0.89 24.23 18.90
CA ASP A 367 1.32 23.41 20.05
C ASP A 367 0.25 22.38 20.44
N LYS A 368 -1.01 22.82 20.56
CA LYS A 368 -2.15 21.93 20.86
C LYS A 368 -2.33 20.85 19.78
N LEU A 369 -2.33 21.23 18.51
CA LEU A 369 -2.58 20.35 17.39
C LEU A 369 -1.47 19.30 17.26
N VAL A 370 -0.21 19.71 17.17
CA VAL A 370 0.93 18.81 17.00
C VAL A 370 1.07 17.85 18.17
N LYS A 371 0.93 18.33 19.41
CA LYS A 371 0.93 17.45 20.59
C LYS A 371 -0.18 16.41 20.55
N ARG A 372 -1.38 16.78 20.09
CA ARG A 372 -2.48 15.83 19.94
C ARG A 372 -2.18 14.77 18.89
N LEU A 373 -1.72 15.18 17.70
CA LEU A 373 -1.35 14.28 16.61
C LEU A 373 -0.29 13.24 17.03
N ILE A 374 0.74 13.72 17.76
CA ILE A 374 1.80 12.87 18.30
C ILE A 374 1.28 11.95 19.39
N ASN A 375 0.57 12.50 20.39
CA ASN A 375 0.13 11.73 21.53
C ASN A 375 -0.95 10.71 21.20
N LYS A 376 -1.72 10.91 20.14
CA LYS A 376 -2.64 9.92 19.57
C LYS A 376 -1.97 8.57 19.32
N ILE A 377 -0.71 8.57 18.87
CA ILE A 377 0.08 7.37 18.63
C ILE A 377 0.95 7.01 19.84
N ARG A 378 1.70 7.96 20.41
CA ARG A 378 2.63 7.70 21.52
C ARG A 378 1.96 7.12 22.77
N ASN A 379 0.79 7.64 23.14
CA ASN A 379 0.05 7.14 24.31
C ASN A 379 -0.50 5.72 24.10
N ASN A 380 -0.49 5.23 22.87
CA ASN A 380 -0.93 3.90 22.53
C ASN A 380 0.24 3.00 22.03
N ALA A 381 1.49 3.43 22.16
CA ALA A 381 2.64 2.71 21.65
C ALA A 381 2.68 1.26 22.16
N ASP A 382 2.39 1.03 23.42
CA ASP A 382 2.37 -0.33 24.01
C ASP A 382 1.28 -1.23 23.41
N LYS A 383 0.16 -0.65 22.97
CA LYS A 383 -0.92 -1.38 22.29
C LYS A 383 -0.59 -1.65 20.80
N LEU A 384 0.30 -0.84 20.24
CA LEU A 384 0.76 -0.96 18.86
C LEU A 384 1.93 -1.92 18.71
N VAL A 385 2.60 -2.30 19.80
CA VAL A 385 3.68 -3.29 19.76
C VAL A 385 3.14 -4.62 19.23
N ASP A 386 3.78 -5.12 18.17
CA ASP A 386 3.51 -6.43 17.59
C ASP A 386 4.84 -7.13 17.30
N LEU A 387 5.18 -8.05 18.16
CA LEU A 387 6.44 -8.77 18.18
C LEU A 387 6.20 -10.28 18.14
N CYS A 388 7.08 -10.98 17.46
CA CYS A 388 7.23 -12.42 17.64
C CYS A 388 8.52 -12.66 18.40
N GLU A 389 8.41 -13.31 19.53
CA GLU A 389 9.55 -13.62 20.41
C GLU A 389 9.77 -15.13 20.47
N ASP A 390 10.98 -15.54 20.21
CA ASP A 390 11.41 -16.92 20.37
C ASP A 390 12.63 -16.97 21.29
N SER A 391 12.52 -17.76 22.34
CA SER A 391 13.63 -18.08 23.26
C SER A 391 14.34 -16.86 23.86
N VAL A 392 13.64 -15.73 24.06
CA VAL A 392 14.24 -14.48 24.61
C VAL A 392 14.36 -14.50 26.14
N ALA A 393 13.60 -15.33 26.81
CA ALA A 393 13.49 -15.31 28.31
C ALA A 393 14.78 -15.71 28.99
N ASP A 394 15.58 -16.62 28.43
CA ASP A 394 16.84 -17.12 28.96
C ASP A 394 18.07 -16.67 28.16
N ALA A 395 17.85 -15.71 27.22
CA ALA A 395 18.86 -15.32 26.26
C ALA A 395 19.93 -14.37 26.86
N ASP A 396 21.19 -14.65 26.59
CA ASP A 396 22.31 -13.72 26.77
C ASP A 396 22.46 -12.79 25.54
N ILE A 397 22.06 -13.29 24.36
CA ILE A 397 22.11 -12.59 23.08
C ILE A 397 20.71 -12.59 22.46
N VAL A 398 20.27 -11.46 21.94
CA VAL A 398 19.00 -11.37 21.18
C VAL A 398 19.26 -10.84 19.79
N VAL A 399 18.84 -11.59 18.79
CA VAL A 399 18.79 -11.11 17.39
C VAL A 399 17.48 -10.37 17.17
N VAL A 400 17.57 -9.10 16.79
CA VAL A 400 16.40 -8.25 16.48
C VAL A 400 16.30 -8.12 14.98
N SER A 401 15.13 -8.36 14.39
CA SER A 401 14.97 -8.35 12.93
C SER A 401 13.56 -8.00 12.49
N TYR A 402 13.38 -7.78 11.19
CA TYR A 402 12.08 -7.53 10.54
C TYR A 402 12.13 -8.00 9.07
N GLY A 403 10.97 -8.10 8.42
CA GLY A 403 10.87 -8.49 7.01
C GLY A 403 11.54 -9.83 6.71
N ILE A 404 12.06 -9.97 5.48
CA ILE A 404 12.72 -11.21 5.03
C ILE A 404 13.93 -11.57 5.89
N THR A 405 14.66 -10.60 6.40
CA THR A 405 15.83 -10.82 7.26
C THR A 405 15.47 -11.63 8.50
N SER A 406 14.22 -11.54 8.98
CA SER A 406 13.77 -12.31 10.15
C SER A 406 13.72 -13.81 9.90
N ARG A 407 13.45 -14.26 8.68
CA ARG A 407 13.45 -15.70 8.34
C ARG A 407 14.86 -16.26 8.37
N ILE A 408 15.81 -15.48 7.87
CA ILE A 408 17.23 -15.85 7.86
C ILE A 408 17.79 -15.86 9.28
N ALA A 409 17.44 -14.84 10.07
CA ALA A 409 17.84 -14.75 11.48
C ALA A 409 17.30 -15.91 12.32
N GLN A 410 16.08 -16.37 12.06
CA GLN A 410 15.51 -17.53 12.74
C GLN A 410 16.36 -18.77 12.55
N THR A 411 16.75 -19.10 11.31
CA THR A 411 17.63 -20.25 11.04
C THR A 411 18.95 -20.15 11.80
N ALA A 412 19.57 -18.96 11.78
CA ALA A 412 20.83 -18.75 12.51
C ALA A 412 20.68 -18.90 14.04
N VAL A 413 19.55 -18.45 14.59
CA VAL A 413 19.24 -18.60 16.04
C VAL A 413 19.00 -20.06 16.39
N GLU A 414 18.26 -20.80 15.58
CA GLU A 414 18.02 -22.24 15.77
C GLU A 414 19.34 -23.03 15.78
N ASP A 415 20.23 -22.75 14.82
CA ASP A 415 21.56 -23.39 14.73
C ASP A 415 22.43 -23.01 15.94
N ALA A 416 22.40 -21.76 16.40
CA ALA A 416 23.12 -21.33 17.59
C ALA A 416 22.61 -22.05 18.87
N ARG A 417 21.29 -22.20 18.99
CA ARG A 417 20.65 -22.94 20.08
C ARG A 417 21.05 -24.41 20.08
N GLN A 418 21.10 -25.06 18.91
CA GLN A 418 21.59 -26.45 18.78
C GLN A 418 23.04 -26.59 19.25
N ARG A 419 23.84 -25.55 19.16
CA ARG A 419 25.22 -25.49 19.66
C ARG A 419 25.30 -25.15 21.16
N GLY A 420 24.16 -25.01 21.85
CA GLY A 420 24.07 -24.75 23.30
C GLY A 420 24.22 -23.27 23.68
N LEU A 421 24.17 -22.36 22.71
CA LEU A 421 24.22 -20.90 22.97
C LEU A 421 22.85 -20.37 23.43
N LYS A 422 22.84 -19.47 24.39
CA LYS A 422 21.63 -18.81 24.87
C LYS A 422 21.29 -17.61 24.01
N VAL A 423 20.66 -17.86 22.89
CA VAL A 423 20.27 -16.83 21.90
C VAL A 423 18.77 -16.80 21.76
N GLY A 424 18.17 -15.60 21.75
CA GLY A 424 16.76 -15.37 21.45
C GLY A 424 16.60 -14.63 20.14
N HIS A 425 15.41 -14.70 19.57
CA HIS A 425 15.00 -13.95 18.40
C HIS A 425 13.81 -13.05 18.74
N LEU A 426 13.92 -11.77 18.44
CA LEU A 426 12.85 -10.78 18.56
C LEU A 426 12.57 -10.20 17.16
N ARG A 427 11.45 -10.58 16.59
CA ARG A 427 11.01 -10.10 15.29
C ARG A 427 9.95 -9.01 15.44
N MET A 428 10.13 -7.88 14.77
CA MET A 428 9.17 -6.79 14.72
C MET A 428 8.23 -6.97 13.51
N ARG A 429 6.93 -7.02 13.74
CA ARG A 429 5.89 -6.91 12.71
C ARG A 429 5.37 -5.47 12.59
N ILE A 430 5.43 -4.71 13.68
CA ILE A 430 5.31 -3.24 13.68
C ILE A 430 6.67 -2.67 14.09
N VAL A 431 7.25 -1.86 13.22
CA VAL A 431 8.57 -1.23 13.43
C VAL A 431 8.44 0.22 13.89
N TRP A 432 7.35 0.89 13.52
CA TRP A 432 7.00 2.20 14.02
C TRP A 432 5.57 2.18 14.60
N PRO A 433 5.35 2.66 15.83
CA PRO A 433 6.36 3.12 16.79
C PRO A 433 7.32 1.99 17.20
N PHE A 434 8.59 2.34 17.40
CA PHE A 434 9.63 1.39 17.78
C PHE A 434 9.33 0.79 19.16
N PRO A 435 9.52 -0.52 19.38
CA PRO A 435 9.12 -1.23 20.61
C PRO A 435 10.08 -0.98 21.78
N ALA A 436 10.36 0.29 22.07
CA ALA A 436 11.38 0.72 22.99
C ALA A 436 11.19 0.23 24.45
N ALA A 437 9.94 0.10 24.90
CA ALA A 437 9.65 -0.40 26.25
C ALA A 437 10.12 -1.84 26.43
N ARG A 438 9.76 -2.72 25.47
CA ARG A 438 10.15 -4.13 25.50
C ARG A 438 11.66 -4.34 25.37
N ILE A 439 12.30 -3.59 24.48
CA ILE A 439 13.76 -3.66 24.29
C ILE A 439 14.50 -3.21 25.55
N ARG A 440 14.06 -2.14 26.23
CA ARG A 440 14.65 -1.72 27.51
C ARG A 440 14.46 -2.76 28.61
N GLU A 441 13.34 -3.45 28.62
CA GLU A 441 13.10 -4.55 29.57
C GLU A 441 14.10 -5.69 29.33
N LEU A 442 14.26 -6.14 28.10
CA LEU A 442 15.21 -7.18 27.71
C LEU A 442 16.66 -6.76 28.00
N ALA A 443 17.01 -5.50 27.76
CA ALA A 443 18.35 -4.97 28.00
C ALA A 443 18.80 -4.99 29.46
N ARG A 444 17.93 -5.33 30.44
CA ARG A 444 18.29 -5.54 31.82
C ARG A 444 19.02 -6.86 32.06
N THR A 445 18.81 -7.85 31.20
CA THR A 445 19.36 -9.20 31.31
C THR A 445 20.18 -9.62 30.11
N VAL A 446 19.79 -9.18 28.90
CA VAL A 446 20.49 -9.45 27.66
C VAL A 446 21.79 -8.64 27.60
N LYS A 447 22.90 -9.32 27.28
CA LYS A 447 24.24 -8.71 27.20
C LYS A 447 24.51 -8.09 25.83
N THR A 448 23.97 -8.72 24.77
CA THR A 448 24.22 -8.30 23.38
C THR A 448 22.96 -8.39 22.54
N PHE A 449 22.68 -7.33 21.80
CA PHE A 449 21.70 -7.33 20.71
C PHE A 449 22.43 -7.36 19.38
N ILE A 450 21.92 -8.14 18.43
CA ILE A 450 22.46 -8.23 17.06
C ILE A 450 21.33 -7.84 16.10
N MET A 451 21.59 -6.95 15.16
CA MET A 451 20.59 -6.50 14.20
C MET A 451 21.09 -6.63 12.76
N PRO A 452 20.68 -7.70 12.06
CA PRO A 452 20.88 -7.82 10.62
C PRO A 452 19.84 -6.98 9.87
N GLU A 453 20.28 -6.19 8.89
CA GLU A 453 19.43 -5.34 8.05
C GLU A 453 19.91 -5.35 6.60
N LEU A 454 18.97 -5.33 5.64
CA LEU A 454 19.28 -5.12 4.21
C LEU A 454 19.42 -3.61 3.90
N ASN A 455 20.21 -2.93 4.73
CA ASN A 455 20.64 -1.55 4.60
C ASN A 455 21.97 -1.37 5.36
N MET A 456 22.56 -0.19 5.31
CA MET A 456 23.84 0.09 5.95
C MET A 456 23.72 0.54 7.42
N GLY A 457 22.63 0.15 8.09
CA GLY A 457 22.31 0.48 9.48
C GLY A 457 21.29 1.63 9.54
N GLN A 458 20.02 1.30 9.68
CA GLN A 458 18.95 2.27 9.88
C GLN A 458 18.24 2.03 11.22
N MET A 459 17.52 0.90 11.35
CA MET A 459 16.79 0.60 12.59
C MET A 459 17.73 0.27 13.75
N VAL A 460 18.95 -0.16 13.48
CA VAL A 460 19.97 -0.37 14.52
C VAL A 460 20.23 0.89 15.34
N HIS A 461 20.12 2.10 14.77
CA HIS A 461 20.26 3.35 15.53
C HIS A 461 19.13 3.55 16.56
N GLU A 462 17.91 3.10 16.27
CA GLU A 462 16.83 3.10 17.24
C GLU A 462 17.06 2.06 18.35
N LEU A 463 17.65 0.92 17.99
CA LEU A 463 18.06 -0.10 18.96
C LEU A 463 19.16 0.45 19.88
N GLU A 464 20.22 1.04 19.34
CA GLU A 464 21.31 1.67 20.10
C GLU A 464 20.79 2.77 21.05
N ARG A 465 19.96 3.67 20.52
CA ARG A 465 19.31 4.74 21.30
C ARG A 465 18.47 4.17 22.46
N THR A 466 17.79 3.06 22.21
CA THR A 466 16.87 2.46 23.18
C THR A 466 17.63 1.70 24.27
N VAL A 467 18.66 0.96 23.91
CA VAL A 467 19.54 0.21 24.82
C VAL A 467 20.40 1.16 25.67
N ALA A 468 20.74 2.34 25.13
CA ALA A 468 21.45 3.41 25.82
C ALA A 468 22.74 2.95 26.57
N GLY A 469 23.47 2.01 25.98
CA GLY A 469 24.73 1.48 26.52
C GLY A 469 24.58 0.45 27.65
N THR A 470 23.36 0.01 27.97
CA THR A 470 23.14 -1.04 29.01
C THR A 470 23.50 -2.45 28.50
N ALA A 471 23.52 -2.65 27.19
CA ALA A 471 23.96 -3.85 26.50
C ALA A 471 24.75 -3.48 25.24
N LYS A 472 25.55 -4.40 24.73
CA LYS A 472 26.24 -4.23 23.44
C LYS A 472 25.25 -4.33 22.29
N VAL A 473 25.41 -3.50 21.26
CA VAL A 473 24.66 -3.61 20.00
C VAL A 473 25.64 -3.89 18.87
N ILE A 474 25.33 -4.88 18.04
CA ILE A 474 26.13 -5.27 16.86
C ILE A 474 25.21 -5.17 15.63
N SER A 475 25.59 -4.35 14.67
CA SER A 475 24.94 -4.27 13.38
C SER A 475 25.55 -5.30 12.42
N ILE A 476 24.69 -5.95 11.61
CA ILE A 476 25.11 -6.75 10.45
C ILE A 476 24.50 -6.07 9.22
N PRO A 477 25.15 -5.02 8.68
CA PRO A 477 24.64 -4.29 7.54
C PRO A 477 24.82 -5.08 6.24
N HIS A 478 23.91 -4.87 5.28
CA HIS A 478 24.00 -5.40 3.93
C HIS A 478 23.43 -4.38 2.95
N ALA A 479 24.17 -4.05 1.89
CA ALA A 479 23.80 -2.96 0.97
C ALA A 479 22.54 -3.23 0.12
N GLY A 480 21.93 -4.43 0.24
CA GLY A 480 20.83 -4.88 -0.60
C GLY A 480 21.33 -5.62 -1.85
N GLY A 481 20.40 -5.98 -2.74
CA GLY A 481 20.68 -6.77 -3.94
C GLY A 481 20.70 -8.29 -3.72
N SER A 482 20.81 -8.72 -2.47
CA SER A 482 20.64 -10.10 -2.02
C SER A 482 20.27 -10.11 -0.53
N VAL A 483 19.90 -11.26 -0.02
CA VAL A 483 19.63 -11.46 1.41
C VAL A 483 20.91 -11.93 2.14
N HIS A 484 20.91 -11.81 3.48
CA HIS A 484 21.99 -12.36 4.28
C HIS A 484 22.06 -13.89 4.15
N GLU A 485 23.26 -14.44 4.31
CA GLU A 485 23.43 -15.87 4.55
C GLU A 485 23.27 -16.17 6.05
N PRO A 486 22.56 -17.24 6.44
CA PRO A 486 22.38 -17.61 7.85
C PRO A 486 23.72 -17.76 8.59
N GLU A 487 24.74 -18.27 7.92
CA GLU A 487 26.08 -18.47 8.45
C GLU A 487 26.76 -17.16 8.87
N ALA A 488 26.51 -16.05 8.18
CA ALA A 488 27.06 -14.75 8.55
C ALA A 488 26.48 -14.25 9.89
N ILE A 489 25.17 -14.43 10.08
CA ILE A 489 24.50 -14.10 11.34
C ILE A 489 24.97 -15.04 12.45
N LEU A 490 25.04 -16.35 12.20
CA LEU A 490 25.50 -17.35 13.14
C LEU A 490 26.94 -17.09 13.59
N LYS A 491 27.84 -16.74 12.67
CA LYS A 491 29.22 -16.38 13.00
C LYS A 491 29.26 -15.20 13.99
N THR A 492 28.49 -14.15 13.75
CA THR A 492 28.39 -12.99 14.64
C THR A 492 27.85 -13.37 16.02
N ILE A 493 26.86 -14.29 16.08
CA ILE A 493 26.33 -14.80 17.35
C ILE A 493 27.44 -15.53 18.13
N VAL A 494 28.20 -16.43 17.47
CA VAL A 494 29.30 -17.18 18.12
C VAL A 494 30.39 -16.24 18.63
N GLU A 495 30.80 -15.25 17.84
CA GLU A 495 31.77 -14.24 18.24
C GLU A 495 31.30 -13.39 19.42
N ALA A 496 30.01 -13.08 19.48
CA ALA A 496 29.40 -12.33 20.59
C ALA A 496 29.25 -13.15 21.88
N ALA A 497 29.22 -14.48 21.79
CA ALA A 497 29.11 -15.41 22.91
C ALA A 497 30.49 -15.76 23.54
N SER A 498 31.58 -15.47 22.83
CA SER A 498 32.97 -15.72 23.27
C SER A 498 33.48 -14.57 24.13
#